data_d90c5646102260b50c799fd9688baca3
#
_entry.id   d90c5646102260b50c799fd9688baca3
#
_cell.length_a   1.000
_cell.length_b   1.000
_cell.length_c   1.000
_cell.angle_alpha   90.00
_cell.angle_beta   90.00
_cell.angle_gamma   90.00
#
_symmetry.space_group_name_H-M   'P 1'
#
loop_
_entity.id
_entity.type
_entity.pdbx_description
1 polymer ?
#
loop_
_entity_poly.entity_id
_entity_poly.type
_entity_poly.pdbx_seq_one_letter_code
_entity_poly.pdbx_strand_id
1 'polypeptide(L)'
;MGDGHFSRACAIVPRLRAAGLDVDVVFSGDHSSGLKVAAEKVRPYRAFYGLTYVRHEGRVNYSRTISRFRPGRLRRDYRSLGGRYDLVITDFEPLTAWWGRNRNIPVIGISHHYALWGPAPRPRRPDPLAEAIIRWYAPVDVPIGLHWRPTTPTTLPPVIRPEVAGAAPHRAGHVLFYLPSYTAPTIDALCRDERLRGYRFIAYPRKDDYEPRASNLTLKPFSRQGFAADLAAADAVVTNAGFTLLSECFHLGKPVYSVPEAGQREQQINAAALRKWDLAICSPTLRAGELAGWLRNPPPGRPTPFPNVVDAFVNWITGGMNGTPERLAERLWEQVDTGNGCGA
;
A
#
# COMPACT_ATOMS: atom_id res chain seq x y z
N MET A 1 5.65 4.59 -8.80
CA MET A 1 5.05 3.53 -7.97
C MET A 1 5.14 3.92 -6.50
N GLY A 2 4.14 3.57 -5.68
CA GLY A 2 4.22 3.74 -4.23
C GLY A 2 4.94 2.57 -3.56
N ASP A 3 5.40 2.76 -2.32
CA ASP A 3 6.15 1.74 -1.56
C ASP A 3 5.37 0.42 -1.37
N GLY A 4 4.03 0.47 -1.43
CA GLY A 4 3.16 -0.71 -1.34
C GLY A 4 3.36 -1.75 -2.44
N HIS A 5 3.59 -1.32 -3.70
CA HIS A 5 3.87 -2.24 -4.81
C HIS A 5 5.20 -2.97 -4.64
N PHE A 6 6.25 -2.26 -4.18
CA PHE A 6 7.53 -2.88 -3.87
C PHE A 6 7.41 -3.87 -2.71
N SER A 7 6.65 -3.53 -1.69
CA SER A 7 6.42 -4.41 -0.53
C SER A 7 5.75 -5.72 -0.95
N ARG A 8 4.72 -5.66 -1.81
CA ARG A 8 4.05 -6.86 -2.33
C ARG A 8 4.96 -7.67 -3.24
N ALA A 9 5.70 -7.03 -4.15
CA ALA A 9 6.68 -7.73 -4.98
C ALA A 9 7.72 -8.49 -4.14
N CYS A 10 8.24 -7.86 -3.08
CA CYS A 10 9.18 -8.49 -2.14
C CYS A 10 8.58 -9.65 -1.35
N ALA A 11 7.27 -9.70 -1.21
CA ALA A 11 6.58 -10.82 -0.55
C ALA A 11 6.29 -11.96 -1.55
N ILE A 12 5.80 -11.63 -2.74
CA ILE A 12 5.29 -12.60 -3.73
C ILE A 12 6.44 -13.23 -4.55
N VAL A 13 7.36 -12.43 -5.10
CA VAL A 13 8.38 -12.92 -6.04
C VAL A 13 9.28 -14.01 -5.45
N PRO A 14 9.84 -13.87 -4.23
CA PRO A 14 10.64 -14.94 -3.64
C PRO A 14 9.87 -16.25 -3.45
N ARG A 15 8.57 -16.17 -3.17
CA ARG A 15 7.72 -17.35 -2.98
C ARG A 15 7.40 -18.06 -4.29
N LEU A 16 7.15 -17.31 -5.37
CA LEU A 16 7.00 -17.89 -6.71
C LEU A 16 8.26 -18.62 -7.14
N ARG A 17 9.43 -18.00 -6.94
CA ARG A 17 10.73 -18.63 -7.27
C ARG A 17 11.02 -19.85 -6.41
N ALA A 18 10.74 -19.79 -5.11
CA ALA A 18 10.88 -20.93 -4.20
C ALA A 18 9.97 -22.10 -4.55
N ALA A 19 8.83 -21.81 -5.19
CA ALA A 19 7.90 -22.81 -5.74
C ALA A 19 8.32 -23.36 -7.11
N GLY A 20 9.53 -23.03 -7.61
CA GLY A 20 10.10 -23.57 -8.84
C GLY A 20 9.69 -22.84 -10.12
N LEU A 21 9.04 -21.68 -10.02
CA LEU A 21 8.68 -20.89 -11.19
C LEU A 21 9.87 -20.01 -11.65
N ASP A 22 10.07 -19.95 -12.97
CA ASP A 22 10.99 -18.98 -13.57
C ASP A 22 10.29 -17.61 -13.66
N VAL A 23 10.82 -16.62 -12.94
CA VAL A 23 10.15 -15.33 -12.76
C VAL A 23 11.03 -14.17 -13.18
N ASP A 24 10.68 -13.56 -14.30
CA ASP A 24 11.18 -12.26 -14.73
C ASP A 24 10.40 -11.14 -14.04
N VAL A 25 11.14 -10.21 -13.41
CA VAL A 25 10.55 -9.09 -12.68
C VAL A 25 10.70 -7.78 -13.43
N VAL A 26 9.60 -7.07 -13.59
CA VAL A 26 9.54 -5.76 -14.24
C VAL A 26 9.00 -4.71 -13.29
N PHE A 27 9.72 -3.60 -13.15
CA PHE A 27 9.23 -2.40 -12.51
C PHE A 27 9.10 -1.28 -13.53
N SER A 28 8.02 -0.52 -13.50
CA SER A 28 7.87 0.68 -14.32
C SER A 28 7.48 1.89 -13.47
N GLY A 29 7.89 3.08 -13.90
CA GLY A 29 7.63 4.34 -13.22
C GLY A 29 8.84 4.92 -12.48
N ASP A 30 8.61 5.90 -11.61
CA ASP A 30 9.67 6.53 -10.82
C ASP A 30 10.16 5.59 -9.72
N HIS A 31 11.46 5.29 -9.75
CA HIS A 31 12.09 4.31 -8.87
C HIS A 31 12.97 4.94 -7.78
N SER A 32 12.88 6.24 -7.58
CA SER A 32 13.88 7.02 -6.84
C SER A 32 14.00 6.68 -5.35
N SER A 33 13.00 6.08 -4.71
CA SER A 33 13.02 5.86 -3.26
C SER A 33 12.88 4.41 -2.79
N GLY A 34 12.04 3.61 -3.43
CA GLY A 34 11.72 2.24 -2.95
C GLY A 34 12.60 1.13 -3.53
N LEU A 35 13.15 1.33 -4.74
CA LEU A 35 13.80 0.26 -5.50
C LEU A 35 15.09 -0.23 -4.88
N LYS A 36 15.89 0.65 -4.26
CA LYS A 36 17.18 0.27 -3.67
C LYS A 36 17.04 -0.75 -2.54
N VAL A 37 16.01 -0.59 -1.70
CA VAL A 37 15.75 -1.48 -0.54
C VAL A 37 15.02 -2.76 -0.94
N ALA A 38 14.15 -2.69 -1.95
CA ALA A 38 13.39 -3.84 -2.45
C ALA A 38 14.22 -4.71 -3.40
N ALA A 39 15.20 -4.11 -4.09
CA ALA A 39 15.93 -4.71 -5.19
C ALA A 39 16.64 -6.02 -4.83
N GLU A 40 17.20 -6.15 -3.63
CA GLU A 40 17.96 -7.35 -3.24
C GLU A 40 17.09 -8.60 -3.16
N LYS A 41 15.85 -8.48 -2.70
CA LYS A 41 14.92 -9.63 -2.55
C LYS A 41 14.30 -10.10 -3.88
N VAL A 42 14.28 -9.25 -4.91
CA VAL A 42 13.58 -9.52 -6.18
C VAL A 42 14.50 -9.58 -7.39
N ARG A 43 15.83 -9.46 -7.21
CA ARG A 43 16.80 -9.60 -8.31
C ARG A 43 16.78 -10.99 -8.94
N PRO A 44 17.03 -11.10 -10.26
CA PRO A 44 17.18 -10.00 -11.23
C PRO A 44 15.84 -9.32 -11.55
N TYR A 45 15.89 -8.04 -11.94
CA TYR A 45 14.72 -7.29 -12.39
C TYR A 45 15.10 -6.30 -13.50
N ARG A 46 14.11 -5.91 -14.30
CA ARG A 46 14.21 -4.84 -15.29
C ARG A 46 13.42 -3.62 -14.84
N ALA A 47 13.99 -2.43 -15.00
CA ALA A 47 13.35 -1.17 -14.65
C ALA A 47 13.07 -0.34 -15.91
N PHE A 48 11.82 0.05 -16.09
CA PHE A 48 11.33 0.82 -17.24
C PHE A 48 10.79 2.18 -16.82
N TYR A 49 10.70 3.09 -17.78
CA TYR A 49 10.22 4.45 -17.55
C TYR A 49 8.78 4.48 -17.00
N GLY A 50 7.86 3.74 -17.59
CA GLY A 50 6.47 3.66 -17.18
C GLY A 50 5.72 5.01 -17.16
N LEU A 51 4.48 4.97 -16.66
CA LEU A 51 3.65 6.15 -16.43
C LEU A 51 3.71 6.51 -14.94
N THR A 52 4.27 7.68 -14.62
CA THR A 52 4.41 8.16 -13.24
C THR A 52 3.74 9.50 -13.05
N TYR A 53 2.89 9.61 -12.04
CA TYR A 53 2.32 10.89 -11.65
C TYR A 53 3.36 11.79 -11.01
N VAL A 54 3.42 13.04 -11.46
CA VAL A 54 4.22 14.07 -10.80
C VAL A 54 3.45 14.58 -9.59
N ARG A 55 4.07 14.52 -8.43
CA ARG A 55 3.54 15.04 -7.17
C ARG A 55 4.27 16.33 -6.80
N HIS A 56 3.52 17.28 -6.28
CA HIS A 56 4.05 18.52 -5.73
C HIS A 56 3.25 18.86 -4.48
N GLU A 57 3.93 19.02 -3.34
CA GLU A 57 3.31 19.32 -2.03
C GLU A 57 2.14 18.39 -1.68
N GLY A 58 2.33 17.10 -1.88
CA GLY A 58 1.31 16.10 -1.54
C GLY A 58 0.11 16.04 -2.49
N ARG A 59 0.17 16.71 -3.66
CA ARG A 59 -0.90 16.71 -4.67
C ARG A 59 -0.40 16.16 -6.00
N VAL A 60 -1.26 15.44 -6.71
CA VAL A 60 -0.99 15.03 -8.10
C VAL A 60 -1.10 16.27 -8.99
N ASN A 61 -0.02 16.56 -9.72
CA ASN A 61 0.02 17.62 -10.70
C ASN A 61 -0.14 17.04 -12.12
N TYR A 62 -1.36 17.03 -12.63
CA TYR A 62 -1.69 16.45 -13.92
C TYR A 62 -1.00 17.16 -15.09
N SER A 63 -0.89 18.49 -15.07
CA SER A 63 -0.22 19.26 -16.14
C SER A 63 1.27 18.90 -16.24
N ARG A 64 1.98 18.83 -15.09
CA ARG A 64 3.38 18.38 -15.05
C ARG A 64 3.51 16.88 -15.37
N THR A 65 2.53 16.06 -15.07
CA THR A 65 2.51 14.65 -15.46
C THR A 65 2.45 14.53 -16.98
N ILE A 66 1.56 15.26 -17.62
CA ILE A 66 1.41 15.28 -19.08
C ILE A 66 2.68 15.86 -19.75
N SER A 67 3.23 16.96 -19.24
CA SER A 67 4.44 17.57 -19.83
C SER A 67 5.69 16.68 -19.72
N ARG A 68 5.74 15.79 -18.74
CA ARG A 68 6.81 14.79 -18.57
C ARG A 68 6.57 13.49 -19.30
N PHE A 69 5.37 13.29 -19.84
CA PHE A 69 5.05 12.06 -20.58
C PHE A 69 5.89 11.97 -21.86
N ARG A 70 6.57 10.84 -22.04
CA ARG A 70 7.46 10.57 -23.18
C ARG A 70 6.98 9.32 -23.93
N PRO A 71 6.04 9.47 -24.87
CA PRO A 71 5.43 8.32 -25.55
C PRO A 71 6.44 7.47 -26.33
N GLY A 72 7.46 8.10 -26.92
CA GLY A 72 8.54 7.38 -27.63
C GLY A 72 9.36 6.48 -26.71
N ARG A 73 9.60 6.90 -25.43
CA ARG A 73 10.28 6.08 -24.45
C ARG A 73 9.39 4.91 -23.98
N LEU A 74 8.13 5.19 -23.68
CA LEU A 74 7.17 4.15 -23.31
C LEU A 74 7.05 3.07 -24.42
N ARG A 75 6.97 3.49 -25.70
CA ARG A 75 6.93 2.59 -26.84
C ARG A 75 8.22 1.76 -26.97
N ARG A 76 9.38 2.36 -26.72
CA ARG A 76 10.66 1.64 -26.69
C ARG A 76 10.66 0.58 -25.59
N ASP A 77 10.29 0.97 -24.37
CA ASP A 77 10.22 0.08 -23.22
C ASP A 77 9.25 -1.09 -23.49
N TYR A 78 8.08 -0.79 -24.04
CA TYR A 78 7.10 -1.82 -24.45
C TYR A 78 7.67 -2.80 -25.48
N ARG A 79 8.42 -2.31 -26.47
CA ARG A 79 9.05 -3.16 -27.49
C ARG A 79 10.21 -4.00 -26.96
N SER A 80 10.89 -3.52 -25.93
CA SER A 80 12.00 -4.24 -25.29
C SER A 80 11.52 -5.35 -24.34
N LEU A 81 10.23 -5.39 -24.01
CA LEU A 81 9.62 -6.54 -23.35
C LEU A 81 9.60 -7.70 -24.33
N GLY A 82 10.57 -8.59 -24.22
CA GLY A 82 10.72 -9.81 -25.00
C GLY A 82 10.49 -11.04 -24.13
N GLY A 83 10.61 -12.22 -24.73
CA GLY A 83 10.48 -13.50 -24.04
C GLY A 83 9.18 -14.24 -24.36
N ARG A 84 9.13 -15.51 -23.94
CA ARG A 84 7.94 -16.35 -23.96
C ARG A 84 7.54 -16.60 -22.52
N TYR A 85 6.29 -16.32 -22.19
CA TYR A 85 5.76 -16.47 -20.83
C TYR A 85 4.41 -17.19 -20.92
N ASP A 86 4.16 -18.05 -19.96
CA ASP A 86 2.88 -18.75 -19.82
C ASP A 86 1.85 -17.88 -19.08
N LEU A 87 2.32 -16.92 -18.27
CA LEU A 87 1.49 -16.09 -17.43
C LEU A 87 2.15 -14.72 -17.17
N VAL A 88 1.34 -13.68 -17.08
CA VAL A 88 1.72 -12.36 -16.56
C VAL A 88 0.98 -12.12 -15.26
N ILE A 89 1.72 -11.80 -14.20
CA ILE A 89 1.15 -11.32 -12.93
C ILE A 89 1.48 -9.85 -12.79
N THR A 90 0.47 -9.01 -12.57
CA THR A 90 0.66 -7.56 -12.47
C THR A 90 0.08 -6.99 -11.18
N ASP A 91 0.83 -6.11 -10.52
CA ASP A 91 0.35 -5.29 -9.41
C ASP A 91 -0.03 -3.89 -9.94
N PHE A 92 -1.09 -3.83 -10.74
CA PHE A 92 -1.60 -2.63 -11.37
C PHE A 92 -0.55 -1.89 -12.22
N GLU A 93 0.35 -2.64 -12.87
CA GLU A 93 1.40 -2.12 -13.73
C GLU A 93 0.96 -2.21 -15.20
N PRO A 94 0.83 -1.08 -15.93
CA PRO A 94 0.18 -1.06 -17.23
C PRO A 94 1.02 -1.66 -18.35
N LEU A 95 2.36 -1.52 -18.30
CA LEU A 95 3.23 -1.91 -19.39
C LEU A 95 3.16 -3.42 -19.64
N THR A 96 3.30 -4.21 -18.58
CA THR A 96 3.24 -5.68 -18.64
C THR A 96 1.80 -6.17 -18.84
N ALA A 97 0.80 -5.51 -18.25
CA ALA A 97 -0.60 -5.85 -18.42
C ALA A 97 -1.03 -5.74 -19.91
N TRP A 98 -0.78 -4.59 -20.54
CA TRP A 98 -1.06 -4.41 -21.97
C TRP A 98 -0.20 -5.31 -22.86
N TRP A 99 1.07 -5.53 -22.48
CA TRP A 99 1.98 -6.38 -23.26
C TRP A 99 1.50 -7.83 -23.27
N GLY A 100 1.08 -8.39 -22.15
CA GLY A 100 0.55 -9.75 -22.03
C GLY A 100 -0.73 -9.92 -22.84
N ARG A 101 -1.70 -9.03 -22.63
CA ARG A 101 -2.98 -9.08 -23.37
C ARG A 101 -2.82 -8.98 -24.88
N ASN A 102 -1.95 -8.10 -25.37
CA ASN A 102 -1.70 -7.96 -26.81
C ASN A 102 -0.99 -9.17 -27.43
N ARG A 103 -0.54 -10.13 -26.61
CA ARG A 103 0.08 -11.39 -27.05
C ARG A 103 -0.75 -12.62 -26.71
N ASN A 104 -1.98 -12.42 -26.24
CA ASN A 104 -2.86 -13.50 -25.77
C ASN A 104 -2.23 -14.37 -24.66
N ILE A 105 -1.37 -13.76 -23.82
CA ILE A 105 -0.85 -14.39 -22.62
C ILE A 105 -1.84 -14.07 -21.48
N PRO A 106 -2.27 -15.05 -20.68
CA PRO A 106 -3.14 -14.79 -19.54
C PRO A 106 -2.54 -13.76 -18.60
N VAL A 107 -3.34 -12.78 -18.16
CA VAL A 107 -2.89 -11.72 -17.26
C VAL A 107 -3.71 -11.75 -15.97
N ILE A 108 -3.04 -12.04 -14.84
CA ILE A 108 -3.63 -11.97 -13.50
C ILE A 108 -3.20 -10.66 -12.85
N GLY A 109 -4.17 -9.89 -12.37
CA GLY A 109 -3.92 -8.74 -11.56
C GLY A 109 -4.05 -9.06 -10.08
N ILE A 110 -3.06 -8.68 -9.25
CA ILE A 110 -3.18 -8.75 -7.80
C ILE A 110 -2.81 -7.40 -7.18
N SER A 111 -3.81 -6.61 -6.84
CA SER A 111 -3.60 -5.25 -6.34
C SER A 111 -4.82 -4.74 -5.58
N HIS A 112 -4.58 -3.77 -4.66
CA HIS A 112 -5.65 -3.01 -4.04
C HIS A 112 -6.58 -2.33 -5.07
N HIS A 113 -6.04 -1.86 -6.19
CA HIS A 113 -6.82 -1.17 -7.23
C HIS A 113 -7.93 -2.04 -7.83
N TYR A 114 -7.73 -3.36 -7.95
CA TYR A 114 -8.77 -4.27 -8.49
C TYR A 114 -9.94 -4.46 -7.51
N ALA A 115 -9.71 -4.32 -6.22
CA ALA A 115 -10.79 -4.29 -5.23
C ALA A 115 -11.68 -3.04 -5.39
N LEU A 116 -11.12 -1.95 -5.93
CA LEU A 116 -11.86 -0.73 -6.20
C LEU A 116 -12.77 -0.80 -7.44
N TRP A 117 -12.79 -1.90 -8.18
CA TRP A 117 -13.73 -2.13 -9.28
C TRP A 117 -15.15 -2.45 -8.78
N GLY A 118 -15.27 -2.90 -7.53
CA GLY A 118 -16.53 -3.21 -6.87
C GLY A 118 -17.14 -2.02 -6.12
N PRO A 119 -18.19 -2.27 -5.32
CA PRO A 119 -18.93 -1.27 -4.57
C PRO A 119 -18.20 -0.77 -3.32
N ALA A 120 -16.89 -0.53 -3.41
CA ALA A 120 -16.12 0.07 -2.33
C ALA A 120 -16.64 1.49 -2.03
N PRO A 121 -16.57 1.96 -0.77
CA PRO A 121 -16.97 3.32 -0.42
C PRO A 121 -16.24 4.36 -1.28
N ARG A 122 -16.97 5.39 -1.72
CA ARG A 122 -16.44 6.45 -2.58
C ARG A 122 -16.54 7.81 -1.89
N PRO A 123 -15.61 8.74 -2.18
CA PRO A 123 -15.72 10.13 -1.78
C PRO A 123 -16.98 10.78 -2.40
N ARG A 124 -17.55 11.75 -1.69
CA ARG A 124 -18.78 12.47 -2.16
C ARG A 124 -18.60 13.16 -3.51
N ARG A 125 -17.38 13.67 -3.81
CA ARG A 125 -17.09 14.32 -5.10
C ARG A 125 -16.64 13.25 -6.10
N PRO A 126 -17.35 13.10 -7.23
CA PRO A 126 -16.93 12.18 -8.28
C PRO A 126 -15.66 12.69 -8.96
N ASP A 127 -14.86 11.76 -9.47
CA ASP A 127 -13.67 12.03 -10.29
C ASP A 127 -13.66 11.02 -11.43
N PRO A 128 -14.38 11.30 -12.53
CA PRO A 128 -14.53 10.35 -13.64
C PRO A 128 -13.20 9.95 -14.27
N LEU A 129 -12.22 10.87 -14.33
CA LEU A 129 -10.90 10.56 -14.89
C LEU A 129 -10.15 9.55 -14.01
N ALA A 130 -10.15 9.77 -12.70
CA ALA A 130 -9.52 8.84 -11.78
C ALA A 130 -10.22 7.48 -11.76
N GLU A 131 -11.54 7.44 -11.84
CA GLU A 131 -12.31 6.19 -11.94
C GLU A 131 -11.98 5.45 -13.26
N ALA A 132 -11.86 6.17 -14.39
CA ALA A 132 -11.43 5.60 -15.67
C ALA A 132 -10.00 5.02 -15.58
N ILE A 133 -9.08 5.73 -14.90
CA ILE A 133 -7.73 5.24 -14.66
C ILE A 133 -7.78 3.95 -13.82
N ILE A 134 -8.52 3.93 -12.70
CA ILE A 134 -8.67 2.73 -11.86
C ILE A 134 -9.20 1.56 -12.69
N ARG A 135 -10.09 1.81 -13.64
CA ARG A 135 -10.74 0.75 -14.43
C ARG A 135 -9.91 0.25 -15.61
N TRP A 136 -9.17 1.14 -16.29
CA TRP A 136 -8.60 0.84 -17.61
C TRP A 136 -7.07 0.92 -17.68
N TYR A 137 -6.41 1.41 -16.65
CA TYR A 137 -4.96 1.65 -16.66
C TYR A 137 -4.15 0.36 -16.83
N ALA A 138 -4.46 -0.68 -16.10
CA ALA A 138 -3.80 -1.98 -16.17
C ALA A 138 -4.85 -3.09 -16.34
N PRO A 139 -5.27 -3.38 -17.60
CA PRO A 139 -6.30 -4.37 -17.88
C PRO A 139 -5.78 -5.79 -17.63
N VAL A 140 -6.63 -6.64 -17.06
CA VAL A 140 -6.31 -8.03 -16.71
C VAL A 140 -7.48 -8.94 -17.06
N ASP A 141 -7.18 -10.24 -17.23
CA ASP A 141 -8.19 -11.25 -17.46
C ASP A 141 -8.80 -11.74 -16.14
N VAL A 142 -7.96 -11.83 -15.09
CA VAL A 142 -8.37 -12.23 -13.75
C VAL A 142 -8.01 -11.11 -12.75
N PRO A 143 -8.96 -10.26 -12.34
CA PRO A 143 -8.73 -9.22 -11.35
C PRO A 143 -8.84 -9.79 -9.92
N ILE A 144 -7.74 -9.86 -9.20
CA ILE A 144 -7.71 -10.19 -7.78
C ILE A 144 -7.49 -8.90 -6.98
N GLY A 145 -8.53 -8.48 -6.27
CA GLY A 145 -8.51 -7.33 -5.38
C GLY A 145 -7.81 -7.65 -4.05
N LEU A 146 -7.25 -6.63 -3.40
CA LEU A 146 -6.78 -6.71 -2.02
C LEU A 146 -7.49 -5.64 -1.21
N HIS A 147 -8.21 -6.02 -0.14
CA HIS A 147 -8.92 -5.03 0.68
C HIS A 147 -9.11 -5.51 2.12
N TRP A 148 -9.56 -4.62 3.00
CA TRP A 148 -9.89 -4.90 4.41
C TRP A 148 -11.25 -5.60 4.60
N ARG A 149 -12.08 -5.57 3.57
CA ARG A 149 -13.37 -6.28 3.47
C ARG A 149 -13.61 -6.73 2.03
N PRO A 150 -14.38 -7.76 1.78
CA PRO A 150 -14.76 -8.16 0.42
C PRO A 150 -15.51 -7.02 -0.29
N THR A 151 -15.02 -6.59 -1.44
CA THR A 151 -15.66 -5.58 -2.30
C THR A 151 -16.02 -6.13 -3.67
N THR A 152 -15.41 -7.24 -4.06
CA THR A 152 -15.74 -8.05 -5.24
C THR A 152 -15.63 -9.51 -4.83
N PRO A 153 -16.20 -10.46 -5.60
CA PRO A 153 -16.07 -11.89 -5.29
C PRO A 153 -14.61 -12.38 -5.29
N THR A 154 -13.71 -11.70 -6.03
CA THR A 154 -12.27 -12.03 -6.12
C THR A 154 -11.40 -11.18 -5.20
N THR A 155 -11.98 -10.45 -4.23
CA THR A 155 -11.21 -9.67 -3.27
C THR A 155 -10.64 -10.55 -2.18
N LEU A 156 -9.32 -10.58 -2.05
CA LEU A 156 -8.59 -11.24 -0.97
C LEU A 156 -8.34 -10.28 0.20
N PRO A 157 -8.06 -10.80 1.41
CA PRO A 157 -7.48 -10.01 2.48
C PRO A 157 -6.16 -9.36 2.07
N PRO A 158 -5.68 -8.36 2.83
CA PRO A 158 -4.41 -7.70 2.54
C PRO A 158 -3.21 -8.64 2.60
N VAL A 159 -2.19 -8.37 1.78
CA VAL A 159 -0.86 -8.95 1.94
C VAL A 159 -0.14 -8.23 3.06
N ILE A 160 0.21 -8.95 4.12
CA ILE A 160 1.01 -8.44 5.24
C ILE A 160 2.47 -8.83 5.02
N ARG A 161 3.40 -7.88 5.24
CA ARG A 161 4.83 -8.15 5.13
C ARG A 161 5.25 -9.20 6.16
N PRO A 162 6.14 -10.16 5.80
CA PRO A 162 6.60 -11.19 6.74
C PRO A 162 7.17 -10.62 8.05
N GLU A 163 7.89 -9.50 7.95
CA GLU A 163 8.49 -8.81 9.11
C GLU A 163 7.42 -8.27 10.08
N VAL A 164 6.22 -8.01 9.60
CA VAL A 164 5.08 -7.53 10.40
C VAL A 164 4.20 -8.68 10.86
N ALA A 165 3.96 -9.66 9.98
CA ALA A 165 3.12 -10.81 10.30
C ALA A 165 3.66 -11.66 11.47
N GLY A 166 4.99 -11.72 11.60
CA GLY A 166 5.66 -12.42 12.72
C GLY A 166 5.90 -11.55 13.96
N ALA A 167 5.53 -10.28 13.95
CA ALA A 167 5.81 -9.37 15.05
C ALA A 167 4.74 -9.50 16.15
N ALA A 168 5.19 -9.58 17.40
CA ALA A 168 4.29 -9.52 18.57
C ALA A 168 3.99 -8.04 18.90
N PRO A 169 2.73 -7.58 18.81
CA PRO A 169 2.39 -6.21 19.14
C PRO A 169 2.55 -5.96 20.65
N HIS A 170 3.19 -4.84 20.98
CA HIS A 170 3.32 -4.35 22.35
C HIS A 170 3.28 -2.82 22.38
N ARG A 171 3.40 -2.23 23.56
CA ARG A 171 3.36 -0.76 23.76
C ARG A 171 4.68 -0.31 24.39
N ALA A 172 5.42 0.55 23.68
CA ALA A 172 6.70 1.08 24.13
C ALA A 172 6.65 2.60 24.42
N GLY A 173 5.46 3.15 24.53
CA GLY A 173 5.24 4.55 24.90
C GLY A 173 5.60 5.53 23.78
N HIS A 174 5.41 5.18 22.50
CA HIS A 174 5.64 6.10 21.40
C HIS A 174 4.53 6.07 20.34
N VAL A 175 4.38 7.19 19.64
CA VAL A 175 3.52 7.35 18.48
C VAL A 175 4.39 7.27 17.22
N LEU A 176 4.05 6.39 16.30
CA LEU A 176 4.77 6.24 15.04
C LEU A 176 4.18 7.17 13.96
N PHE A 177 5.02 8.02 13.39
CA PHE A 177 4.69 8.85 12.23
C PHE A 177 5.25 8.24 10.95
N TYR A 178 4.37 7.92 10.00
CA TYR A 178 4.74 7.61 8.64
C TYR A 178 3.92 8.45 7.66
N LEU A 179 4.43 9.61 7.36
CA LEU A 179 3.76 10.67 6.59
C LEU A 179 4.61 11.09 5.40
N PRO A 180 4.75 10.26 4.36
CA PRO A 180 5.62 10.55 3.21
C PRO A 180 5.20 11.79 2.39
N SER A 181 4.01 12.33 2.63
CA SER A 181 3.56 13.60 2.04
C SER A 181 4.01 14.83 2.82
N TYR A 182 4.56 14.66 4.02
CA TYR A 182 5.04 15.74 4.88
C TYR A 182 6.57 15.76 4.95
N THR A 183 7.15 16.94 5.08
CA THR A 183 8.59 17.10 5.26
C THR A 183 8.99 16.93 6.73
N ALA A 184 10.24 16.55 7.01
CA ALA A 184 10.75 16.44 8.37
C ALA A 184 10.62 17.77 9.16
N PRO A 185 10.93 18.97 8.59
CA PRO A 185 10.66 20.24 9.26
C PRO A 185 9.18 20.46 9.63
N THR A 186 8.25 20.01 8.79
CA THR A 186 6.81 20.14 9.08
C THR A 186 6.39 19.26 10.25
N ILE A 187 6.89 18.03 10.31
CA ILE A 187 6.66 17.09 11.42
C ILE A 187 7.29 17.64 12.71
N ASP A 188 8.52 18.15 12.63
CA ASP A 188 9.21 18.76 13.76
C ASP A 188 8.44 19.95 14.32
N ALA A 189 7.97 20.86 13.46
CA ALA A 189 7.17 22.01 13.87
C ALA A 189 5.87 21.59 14.59
N LEU A 190 5.22 20.51 14.10
CA LEU A 190 4.05 19.93 14.77
C LEU A 190 4.39 19.40 16.16
N CYS A 191 5.48 18.63 16.30
CA CYS A 191 5.88 18.02 17.57
C CYS A 191 6.29 19.03 18.63
N ARG A 192 6.67 20.25 18.25
CA ARG A 192 6.99 21.36 19.18
C ARG A 192 5.76 22.02 19.82
N ASP A 193 4.55 21.72 19.34
CA ASP A 193 3.33 22.24 19.93
C ASP A 193 3.18 21.74 21.37
N GLU A 194 2.85 22.68 22.29
CA GLU A 194 2.77 22.39 23.73
C GLU A 194 1.80 21.26 24.07
N ARG A 195 0.73 21.14 23.30
CA ARG A 195 -0.29 20.08 23.47
C ARG A 195 0.24 18.69 23.18
N LEU A 196 1.39 18.57 22.50
CA LEU A 196 2.04 17.31 22.10
C LEU A 196 3.30 17.00 22.90
N ARG A 197 3.75 17.89 23.83
CA ARG A 197 4.99 17.71 24.61
C ARG A 197 5.03 16.42 25.43
N GLY A 198 3.89 15.95 25.91
CA GLY A 198 3.79 14.72 26.71
C GLY A 198 3.89 13.41 25.94
N TYR A 199 4.00 13.47 24.62
CA TYR A 199 4.08 12.28 23.76
C TYR A 199 5.48 12.15 23.18
N ARG A 200 5.93 10.91 22.99
CA ARG A 200 7.16 10.59 22.27
C ARG A 200 6.83 10.15 20.85
N PHE A 201 7.52 10.73 19.88
CA PHE A 201 7.29 10.47 18.47
C PHE A 201 8.51 9.81 17.81
N ILE A 202 8.28 8.82 16.98
CA ILE A 202 9.26 8.26 16.04
C ILE A 202 8.75 8.52 14.64
N ALA A 203 9.58 9.08 13.76
CA ALA A 203 9.21 9.33 12.37
C ALA A 203 10.26 8.83 11.38
N TYR A 204 9.78 8.42 10.21
CA TYR A 204 10.60 7.95 9.09
C TYR A 204 10.44 8.92 7.90
N PRO A 205 11.24 10.00 7.84
CA PRO A 205 11.18 10.96 6.74
C PRO A 205 11.78 10.37 5.46
N ARG A 206 11.43 10.96 4.30
CA ARG A 206 12.01 10.55 3.02
C ARG A 206 13.47 10.98 2.82
N LYS A 207 13.93 11.99 3.56
CA LYS A 207 15.29 12.53 3.52
C LYS A 207 15.84 12.59 4.94
N ASP A 208 17.07 12.18 5.12
CA ASP A 208 17.69 11.93 6.41
C ASP A 208 18.62 13.07 6.89
N ASP A 209 18.63 14.21 6.18
CA ASP A 209 19.55 15.33 6.41
C ASP A 209 18.97 16.45 7.29
N TYR A 210 17.97 16.14 8.09
CA TYR A 210 17.32 17.10 9.00
C TYR A 210 17.45 16.67 10.46
N GLU A 211 17.98 17.55 11.30
CA GLU A 211 18.03 17.38 12.76
C GLU A 211 16.80 18.02 13.42
N PRO A 212 15.99 17.25 14.16
CA PRO A 212 14.79 17.78 14.81
C PRO A 212 15.16 18.71 15.98
N ARG A 213 14.37 19.78 16.14
CA ARG A 213 14.45 20.70 17.28
C ARG A 213 13.50 20.31 18.41
N ALA A 214 12.49 19.51 18.10
CA ALA A 214 11.57 18.96 19.08
C ALA A 214 12.26 17.85 19.89
N SER A 215 12.35 18.03 21.22
CA SER A 215 12.99 17.06 22.12
C SER A 215 12.25 15.73 22.24
N ASN A 216 10.98 15.70 21.82
CA ASN A 216 10.10 14.53 21.86
C ASN A 216 9.99 13.81 20.51
N LEU A 217 10.78 14.20 19.47
CA LEU A 217 10.80 13.61 18.15
C LEU A 217 12.13 12.91 17.85
N THR A 218 12.07 11.65 17.47
CA THR A 218 13.21 10.89 16.93
C THR A 218 12.97 10.63 15.44
N LEU A 219 13.88 11.11 14.59
CA LEU A 219 13.91 10.76 13.17
C LEU A 219 14.78 9.53 12.96
N LYS A 220 14.28 8.54 12.24
CA LYS A 220 15.03 7.32 11.91
C LYS A 220 15.19 7.17 10.41
N PRO A 221 16.35 6.72 9.91
CA PRO A 221 16.51 6.32 8.52
C PRO A 221 15.62 5.12 8.22
N PHE A 222 15.11 5.02 6.99
CA PHE A 222 14.21 3.94 6.65
C PHE A 222 14.93 2.58 6.64
N SER A 223 14.45 1.69 7.50
CA SER A 223 14.85 0.28 7.57
C SER A 223 13.59 -0.58 7.64
N ARG A 224 13.51 -1.62 6.81
CA ARG A 224 12.31 -2.50 6.82
C ARG A 224 12.10 -3.18 8.17
N GLN A 225 13.16 -3.74 8.75
CA GLN A 225 13.11 -4.40 10.05
C GLN A 225 12.87 -3.39 11.18
N GLY A 226 13.61 -2.27 11.18
CA GLY A 226 13.46 -1.22 12.19
C GLY A 226 12.05 -0.61 12.17
N PHE A 227 11.51 -0.36 10.96
CA PHE A 227 10.15 0.13 10.83
C PHE A 227 9.10 -0.88 11.33
N ALA A 228 9.25 -2.18 11.01
CA ALA A 228 8.34 -3.22 11.48
C ALA A 228 8.38 -3.37 13.01
N ALA A 229 9.58 -3.28 13.62
CA ALA A 229 9.76 -3.29 15.07
C ALA A 229 9.10 -2.07 15.74
N ASP A 230 9.33 -0.86 15.22
CA ASP A 230 8.72 0.35 15.75
C ASP A 230 7.19 0.36 15.56
N LEU A 231 6.69 -0.19 14.44
CA LEU A 231 5.27 -0.36 14.21
C LEU A 231 4.64 -1.34 15.24
N ALA A 232 5.30 -2.47 15.47
CA ALA A 232 4.83 -3.44 16.47
C ALA A 232 4.85 -2.88 17.89
N ALA A 233 5.80 -1.98 18.19
CA ALA A 233 5.99 -1.35 19.51
C ALA A 233 5.19 -0.04 19.69
N ALA A 234 4.58 0.51 18.63
CA ALA A 234 3.85 1.78 18.71
C ALA A 234 2.57 1.67 19.54
N ASP A 235 2.29 2.72 20.30
CA ASP A 235 1.01 2.88 21.01
C ASP A 235 -0.11 3.34 20.07
N ALA A 236 0.27 4.13 19.07
CA ALA A 236 -0.61 4.63 18.03
C ALA A 236 0.19 4.96 16.76
N VAL A 237 -0.49 5.02 15.62
CA VAL A 237 0.13 5.31 14.32
C VAL A 237 -0.56 6.50 13.67
N VAL A 238 0.22 7.48 13.22
CA VAL A 238 -0.24 8.62 12.42
C VAL A 238 0.31 8.45 11.00
N THR A 239 -0.57 8.31 10.02
CA THR A 239 -0.14 7.98 8.65
C THR A 239 -1.04 8.60 7.59
N ASN A 240 -0.56 8.63 6.36
CA ASN A 240 -1.44 8.86 5.21
C ASN A 240 -2.39 7.67 5.02
N ALA A 241 -3.44 7.83 4.23
CA ALA A 241 -4.40 6.76 3.96
C ALA A 241 -3.89 5.74 2.92
N GLY A 242 -2.62 5.32 3.04
CA GLY A 242 -2.02 4.30 2.19
C GLY A 242 -2.44 2.89 2.59
N PHE A 243 -2.91 2.09 1.64
CA PHE A 243 -3.49 0.77 1.89
C PHE A 243 -2.58 -0.18 2.68
N THR A 244 -1.31 -0.32 2.28
CA THR A 244 -0.40 -1.33 2.85
C THR A 244 -0.14 -1.11 4.34
N LEU A 245 0.23 0.10 4.75
CA LEU A 245 0.52 0.37 6.17
C LEU A 245 -0.74 0.30 7.03
N LEU A 246 -1.87 0.79 6.52
CA LEU A 246 -3.15 0.65 7.23
C LEU A 246 -3.50 -0.82 7.48
N SER A 247 -3.27 -1.69 6.48
CA SER A 247 -3.49 -3.12 6.63
C SER A 247 -2.61 -3.74 7.72
N GLU A 248 -1.36 -3.30 7.81
CA GLU A 248 -0.43 -3.73 8.85
C GLU A 248 -0.82 -3.22 10.24
N CYS A 249 -1.30 -1.97 10.32
CA CYS A 249 -1.84 -1.43 11.56
C CYS A 249 -3.04 -2.24 12.05
N PHE A 250 -3.97 -2.60 11.16
CA PHE A 250 -5.13 -3.41 11.52
C PHE A 250 -4.73 -4.84 11.90
N HIS A 251 -3.77 -5.43 11.18
CA HIS A 251 -3.24 -6.76 11.53
C HIS A 251 -2.70 -6.79 12.96
N LEU A 252 -1.95 -5.76 13.36
CA LEU A 252 -1.36 -5.63 14.69
C LEU A 252 -2.30 -5.01 15.74
N GLY A 253 -3.50 -4.58 15.36
CA GLY A 253 -4.42 -3.91 16.27
C GLY A 253 -3.94 -2.54 16.74
N LYS A 254 -3.26 -1.78 15.89
CA LYS A 254 -2.77 -0.44 16.25
C LYS A 254 -3.84 0.63 16.01
N PRO A 255 -4.10 1.52 16.99
CA PRO A 255 -4.93 2.71 16.76
C PRO A 255 -4.32 3.58 15.67
N VAL A 256 -5.16 4.06 14.74
CA VAL A 256 -4.69 4.85 13.59
C VAL A 256 -5.38 6.20 13.51
N TYR A 257 -4.55 7.24 13.33
CA TYR A 257 -4.96 8.57 12.90
C TYR A 257 -4.50 8.78 11.46
N SER A 258 -5.44 8.82 10.52
CA SER A 258 -5.12 8.88 9.09
C SER A 258 -5.35 10.28 8.51
N VAL A 259 -4.37 10.75 7.73
CA VAL A 259 -4.44 12.03 7.01
C VAL A 259 -4.24 11.77 5.53
N PRO A 260 -5.32 11.64 4.74
CA PRO A 260 -5.23 11.36 3.31
C PRO A 260 -4.48 12.45 2.55
N GLU A 261 -3.62 12.05 1.63
CA GLU A 261 -2.90 12.98 0.74
C GLU A 261 -3.89 13.69 -0.19
N ALA A 262 -3.86 15.02 -0.21
CA ALA A 262 -4.76 15.81 -1.01
C ALA A 262 -4.54 15.56 -2.52
N GLY A 263 -5.62 15.27 -3.26
CA GLY A 263 -5.56 15.01 -4.71
C GLY A 263 -5.15 13.58 -5.08
N GLN A 264 -4.85 12.71 -4.11
CA GLN A 264 -4.63 11.29 -4.36
C GLN A 264 -5.93 10.50 -4.22
N ARG A 265 -6.54 10.13 -5.34
CA ARG A 265 -7.88 9.50 -5.37
C ARG A 265 -7.93 8.20 -4.59
N GLU A 266 -6.94 7.33 -4.72
CA GLU A 266 -6.86 6.08 -3.95
C GLU A 266 -6.97 6.33 -2.45
N GLN A 267 -6.19 7.28 -1.91
CA GLN A 267 -6.23 7.59 -0.47
C GLN A 267 -7.56 8.24 -0.04
N GLN A 268 -8.21 8.99 -0.92
CA GLN A 268 -9.54 9.52 -0.65
C GLN A 268 -10.60 8.40 -0.57
N ILE A 269 -10.50 7.38 -1.44
CA ILE A 269 -11.35 6.19 -1.40
C ILE A 269 -11.07 5.40 -0.12
N ASN A 270 -9.79 5.17 0.21
CA ASN A 270 -9.41 4.51 1.45
C ASN A 270 -9.96 5.24 2.67
N ALA A 271 -9.83 6.57 2.72
CA ALA A 271 -10.39 7.36 3.81
C ALA A 271 -11.93 7.30 3.89
N ALA A 272 -12.62 7.17 2.77
CA ALA A 272 -14.06 6.93 2.75
C ALA A 272 -14.42 5.55 3.34
N ALA A 273 -13.64 4.52 3.01
CA ALA A 273 -13.78 3.18 3.55
C ALA A 273 -13.48 3.14 5.06
N LEU A 274 -12.39 3.78 5.51
CA LEU A 274 -12.04 3.88 6.92
C LEU A 274 -13.16 4.48 7.76
N ARG A 275 -13.75 5.58 7.28
CA ARG A 275 -14.88 6.24 7.97
C ARG A 275 -16.15 5.41 7.95
N LYS A 276 -16.49 4.84 6.77
CA LYS A 276 -17.73 4.04 6.63
C LYS A 276 -17.72 2.78 7.48
N TRP A 277 -16.55 2.17 7.64
CA TRP A 277 -16.41 0.90 8.36
C TRP A 277 -15.88 1.07 9.78
N ASP A 278 -15.73 2.32 10.24
CA ASP A 278 -15.20 2.66 11.57
C ASP A 278 -13.86 2.00 11.90
N LEU A 279 -12.96 1.98 10.91
CA LEU A 279 -11.65 1.34 11.05
C LEU A 279 -10.58 2.27 11.63
N ALA A 280 -10.68 3.58 11.35
CA ALA A 280 -9.72 4.58 11.81
C ALA A 280 -10.29 5.98 11.75
N ILE A 281 -9.75 6.89 12.55
CA ILE A 281 -10.03 8.33 12.44
C ILE A 281 -9.33 8.89 11.19
N CYS A 282 -10.09 9.67 10.41
CA CYS A 282 -9.59 10.34 9.22
C CYS A 282 -9.80 11.85 9.32
N SER A 283 -8.72 12.60 9.47
CA SER A 283 -8.73 14.06 9.35
C SER A 283 -8.26 14.52 7.97
N PRO A 284 -8.85 15.57 7.40
CA PRO A 284 -8.40 16.13 6.12
C PRO A 284 -7.03 16.82 6.20
N THR A 285 -6.61 17.21 7.40
CA THR A 285 -5.35 17.93 7.68
C THR A 285 -4.73 17.45 8.98
N LEU A 286 -3.41 17.56 9.07
CA LEU A 286 -2.67 17.27 10.30
C LEU A 286 -2.56 18.55 11.16
N ARG A 287 -3.28 18.60 12.26
CA ARG A 287 -3.28 19.74 13.20
C ARG A 287 -2.97 19.26 14.61
N ALA A 288 -2.07 19.96 15.30
CA ALA A 288 -1.62 19.59 16.64
C ALA A 288 -2.78 19.46 17.66
N GLY A 289 -3.76 20.38 17.63
CA GLY A 289 -4.89 20.33 18.54
C GLY A 289 -5.82 19.13 18.33
N GLU A 290 -6.10 18.79 17.07
CA GLU A 290 -6.93 17.62 16.72
C GLU A 290 -6.20 16.33 17.08
N LEU A 291 -4.89 16.24 16.76
CA LEU A 291 -4.06 15.09 17.07
C LEU A 291 -3.93 14.89 18.59
N ALA A 292 -3.65 15.96 19.34
CA ALA A 292 -3.57 15.90 20.80
C ALA A 292 -4.89 15.49 21.44
N GLY A 293 -6.03 15.97 20.89
CA GLY A 293 -7.36 15.54 21.29
C GLY A 293 -7.56 14.05 21.15
N TRP A 294 -7.17 13.51 20.00
CA TRP A 294 -7.27 12.08 19.72
C TRP A 294 -6.28 11.25 20.57
N LEU A 295 -5.04 11.68 20.73
CA LEU A 295 -4.02 10.97 21.51
C LEU A 295 -4.33 10.86 23.00
N ARG A 296 -5.19 11.73 23.58
CA ARG A 296 -5.63 11.60 24.96
C ARG A 296 -6.45 10.34 25.23
N ASN A 297 -7.23 9.91 24.24
CA ASN A 297 -8.04 8.70 24.36
C ASN A 297 -8.22 8.07 22.95
N PRO A 298 -7.16 7.47 22.38
CA PRO A 298 -7.28 6.83 21.09
C PRO A 298 -8.21 5.61 21.20
N PRO A 299 -9.12 5.40 20.25
CA PRO A 299 -9.93 4.19 20.22
C PRO A 299 -9.04 2.96 20.34
N PRO A 300 -9.41 1.94 21.12
CA PRO A 300 -8.61 0.73 21.20
C PRO A 300 -8.50 0.08 19.82
N GLY A 301 -7.28 -0.22 19.42
CA GLY A 301 -7.04 -0.99 18.19
C GLY A 301 -7.57 -2.41 18.37
N ARG A 302 -8.23 -2.91 17.34
CA ARG A 302 -8.72 -4.30 17.30
C ARG A 302 -7.85 -5.09 16.33
N PRO A 303 -7.06 -6.06 16.81
CA PRO A 303 -6.27 -6.92 15.93
C PRO A 303 -7.18 -7.66 14.94
N THR A 304 -6.81 -7.59 13.68
CA THR A 304 -7.43 -8.38 12.62
C THR A 304 -6.32 -9.22 11.98
N PRO A 305 -6.07 -10.43 12.47
CA PRO A 305 -4.99 -11.27 11.97
C PRO A 305 -5.34 -11.76 10.55
N PHE A 306 -4.82 -11.06 9.56
CA PHE A 306 -5.00 -11.46 8.16
C PHE A 306 -4.19 -12.72 7.85
N PRO A 307 -4.74 -13.68 7.08
CA PRO A 307 -4.07 -14.91 6.71
C PRO A 307 -2.88 -14.67 5.77
N ASN A 308 -2.07 -15.71 5.57
CA ASN A 308 -0.97 -15.64 4.62
C ASN A 308 -1.48 -15.72 3.16
N VAL A 309 -1.88 -14.58 2.63
CA VAL A 309 -2.40 -14.42 1.27
C VAL A 309 -1.35 -14.79 0.22
N VAL A 310 -0.06 -14.54 0.49
CA VAL A 310 1.02 -14.82 -0.46
C VAL A 310 1.14 -16.32 -0.72
N ASP A 311 1.21 -17.13 0.33
CA ASP A 311 1.32 -18.58 0.16
C ASP A 311 0.06 -19.16 -0.48
N ALA A 312 -1.11 -18.70 -0.09
CA ALA A 312 -2.37 -19.14 -0.71
C ALA A 312 -2.44 -18.81 -2.20
N PHE A 313 -2.02 -17.60 -2.57
CA PHE A 313 -1.96 -17.16 -3.98
C PHE A 313 -0.93 -17.96 -4.77
N VAL A 314 0.29 -18.14 -4.25
CA VAL A 314 1.34 -18.91 -4.92
C VAL A 314 0.91 -20.37 -5.10
N ASN A 315 0.34 -21.00 -4.08
CA ASN A 315 -0.16 -22.37 -4.16
C ASN A 315 -1.29 -22.51 -5.20
N TRP A 316 -2.15 -21.51 -5.32
CA TRP A 316 -3.19 -21.50 -6.35
C TRP A 316 -2.59 -21.43 -7.77
N ILE A 317 -1.57 -20.57 -7.99
CA ILE A 317 -0.85 -20.47 -9.27
C ILE A 317 -0.15 -21.79 -9.59
N THR A 318 0.65 -22.35 -8.69
CA THR A 318 1.44 -23.58 -8.92
C THR A 318 0.60 -24.84 -8.99
N GLY A 319 -0.57 -24.81 -8.38
CA GLY A 319 -1.59 -25.86 -8.52
C GLY A 319 -2.36 -25.82 -9.84
N GLY A 320 -1.89 -25.03 -10.84
CA GLY A 320 -2.54 -24.90 -12.14
C GLY A 320 -3.83 -24.07 -12.08
N MET A 321 -3.96 -23.17 -11.09
CA MET A 321 -5.15 -22.35 -10.86
C MET A 321 -6.42 -23.19 -10.67
N ASN A 322 -6.27 -24.34 -10.03
CA ASN A 322 -7.38 -25.22 -9.71
C ASN A 322 -8.35 -24.55 -8.73
N GLY A 323 -9.63 -24.50 -9.09
CA GLY A 323 -10.63 -23.68 -8.43
C GLY A 323 -10.61 -22.24 -8.89
N THR A 324 -11.72 -21.55 -8.66
CA THR A 324 -11.87 -20.15 -9.10
C THR A 324 -11.21 -19.17 -8.12
N PRO A 325 -10.86 -17.95 -8.56
CA PRO A 325 -10.36 -16.91 -7.66
C PRO A 325 -11.34 -16.57 -6.54
N GLU A 326 -12.65 -16.71 -6.78
CA GLU A 326 -13.71 -16.52 -5.79
C GLU A 326 -13.59 -17.52 -4.64
N ARG A 327 -13.37 -18.81 -4.95
CA ARG A 327 -13.15 -19.83 -3.91
C ARG A 327 -11.87 -19.61 -3.11
N LEU A 328 -10.82 -19.06 -3.74
CA LEU A 328 -9.62 -18.64 -3.03
C LEU A 328 -9.95 -17.51 -2.06
N ALA A 329 -10.75 -16.53 -2.49
CA ALA A 329 -11.19 -15.42 -1.66
C ALA A 329 -12.03 -15.89 -0.47
N GLU A 330 -13.05 -16.71 -0.71
CA GLU A 330 -13.92 -17.29 0.34
C GLU A 330 -13.08 -17.96 1.44
N ARG A 331 -12.22 -18.90 1.07
CA ARG A 331 -11.36 -19.63 2.03
C ARG A 331 -10.44 -18.72 2.86
N LEU A 332 -9.96 -17.63 2.27
CA LEU A 332 -9.11 -16.68 2.98
C LEU A 332 -9.90 -15.79 3.93
N TRP A 333 -11.11 -15.38 3.54
CA TRP A 333 -11.97 -14.58 4.41
C TRP A 333 -12.55 -15.39 5.58
N GLU A 334 -12.78 -16.69 5.43
CA GLU A 334 -13.15 -17.57 6.53
C GLU A 334 -12.09 -17.61 7.65
N GLN A 335 -10.82 -17.37 7.32
CA GLN A 335 -9.72 -17.34 8.27
C GLN A 335 -9.57 -15.96 8.97
N VAL A 336 -10.25 -14.93 8.49
CA VAL A 336 -10.22 -13.62 9.14
C VAL A 336 -11.15 -13.64 10.32
N ASP A 337 -10.61 -13.60 11.55
CA ASP A 337 -11.40 -13.42 12.76
C ASP A 337 -12.00 -12.02 12.74
N THR A 338 -13.22 -11.93 12.27
CA THR A 338 -13.95 -10.65 12.15
C THR A 338 -14.40 -10.11 13.49
N GLY A 339 -14.11 -10.77 14.63
CA GLY A 339 -14.34 -10.31 16.03
C GLY A 339 -15.62 -9.47 16.31
N ASN A 340 -16.40 -9.23 15.26
CA ASN A 340 -17.71 -8.61 15.25
C ASN A 340 -18.58 -9.43 14.30
N GLY A 341 -19.51 -10.16 14.83
CA GLY A 341 -20.59 -10.72 14.05
C GLY A 341 -21.17 -9.59 13.18
N CYS A 342 -20.87 -9.62 11.88
CA CYS A 342 -21.59 -8.81 10.93
C CYS A 342 -23.04 -9.27 10.94
N GLY A 343 -23.86 -8.56 11.70
CA GLY A 343 -25.28 -8.50 11.39
C GLY A 343 -25.39 -8.02 9.94
N ALA A 344 -26.07 -8.80 9.13
CA ALA A 344 -26.44 -8.57 7.76
C ALA A 344 -27.12 -7.21 7.57
#